data_f466aeecd2ee0d4693737e7166e271a7
#
_entry.id   f466aeecd2ee0d4693737e7166e271a7
#
_cell.length_a   1.000
_cell.length_b   1.000
_cell.length_c   1.000
_cell.angle_alpha   90.00
_cell.angle_beta   90.00
_cell.angle_gamma   90.00
#
_symmetry.space_group_name_H-M   'P 1'
#
loop_
_entity.id
_entity.type
_entity.pdbx_description
1 polymer ?
#
loop_
_entity_poly.entity_id
_entity_poly.type
_entity_poly.pdbx_seq_one_letter_code
_entity_poly.pdbx_strand_id
1 'polypeptide(L)'
;MKKLLIYIAAFAMILAMNTSCEDMGSLEEHPKKVDATTFMANAKEVESVINSIYFQLRRDPGFSRYLIVLEEGLADYCIGRGNYATAYDTGLTSGGVGFSKDSWAVLYRAIRFANNILDGIGNTPLSQQEYNNLTGETRFLRAFAYSWLARNWGAVPFFDEQNMNDFNKPRTPEADIWKFVIDEADYAASNLPEVAKAAGRPSRYAALALKTEACLYAGRYEEAAEAAGLIISSKRYSLVEVGKADDFLDLYGHTANATSEEIFYIKFNRDSGSTIAYMYLCKPNPFVNMGAVGIYTDYQKNKFIQNWDQNDLRYQFGLYKQTQNGTLNALTK
;
A
#
# COMPACT_ATOMS: atom_id res chain seq x y z
N MET A 1 -21.58 76.17 -0.30
CA MET A 1 -20.85 75.57 0.84
C MET A 1 -21.29 74.17 1.20
N LYS A 2 -22.60 73.88 1.41
CA LYS A 2 -23.02 72.53 1.80
C LYS A 2 -22.69 71.41 0.79
N LYS A 3 -22.81 71.67 -0.51
CA LYS A 3 -22.45 70.65 -1.55
C LYS A 3 -20.95 70.34 -1.60
N LEU A 4 -20.09 71.33 -1.36
CA LEU A 4 -18.64 71.16 -1.34
C LEU A 4 -18.23 70.28 -0.14
N LEU A 5 -18.83 70.46 1.02
CA LEU A 5 -18.60 69.64 2.20
C LEU A 5 -18.98 68.17 2.00
N ILE A 6 -20.06 67.90 1.26
CA ILE A 6 -20.50 66.55 0.91
C ILE A 6 -19.47 65.86 0.00
N TYR A 7 -18.92 66.56 -0.99
CA TYR A 7 -17.90 66.00 -1.88
C TYR A 7 -16.56 65.74 -1.14
N ILE A 8 -16.20 66.63 -0.21
CA ILE A 8 -15.00 66.45 0.61
C ILE A 8 -15.19 65.26 1.56
N ALA A 9 -16.36 65.09 2.17
CA ALA A 9 -16.65 63.95 3.01
C ALA A 9 -16.70 62.61 2.23
N ALA A 10 -17.26 62.61 1.03
CA ALA A 10 -17.29 61.45 0.15
C ALA A 10 -15.87 61.06 -0.33
N PHE A 11 -15.04 62.05 -0.64
CA PHE A 11 -13.63 61.82 -1.05
C PHE A 11 -12.78 61.32 0.11
N ALA A 12 -12.97 61.82 1.33
CA ALA A 12 -12.30 61.33 2.53
C ALA A 12 -12.74 59.89 2.88
N MET A 13 -13.98 59.53 2.64
CA MET A 13 -14.49 58.17 2.86
C MET A 13 -13.90 57.18 1.83
N ILE A 14 -13.69 57.58 0.59
CA ILE A 14 -13.03 56.76 -0.46
C ILE A 14 -11.56 56.59 -0.14
N LEU A 15 -10.86 57.59 0.41
CA LEU A 15 -9.46 57.46 0.84
C LEU A 15 -9.33 56.54 2.07
N ALA A 16 -10.27 56.56 2.99
CA ALA A 16 -10.26 55.68 4.17
C ALA A 16 -10.49 54.18 3.84
N MET A 17 -11.12 53.89 2.69
CA MET A 17 -11.33 52.51 2.24
C MET A 17 -10.05 51.90 1.58
N ASN A 18 -9.03 52.67 1.28
CA ASN A 18 -7.80 52.19 0.66
C ASN A 18 -6.68 51.90 1.68
N THR A 19 -6.93 52.12 2.99
CA THR A 19 -5.92 51.79 4.04
C THR A 19 -6.15 50.46 4.70
N SER A 20 -7.08 49.63 4.17
CA SER A 20 -7.34 48.27 4.69
C SER A 20 -6.55 47.16 3.98
N CYS A 21 -5.50 47.51 3.26
CA CYS A 21 -4.58 46.55 2.66
C CYS A 21 -3.17 46.69 3.24
N GLU A 22 -3.04 46.80 4.54
CA GLU A 22 -1.80 46.44 5.21
C GLU A 22 -1.82 44.93 5.45
N ASP A 23 -0.82 44.27 4.94
CA ASP A 23 -0.49 42.85 5.16
C ASP A 23 -1.26 41.77 4.41
N MET A 24 -1.51 41.94 3.10
CA MET A 24 -1.72 40.75 2.26
C MET A 24 -0.42 39.91 2.11
N GLY A 25 0.73 40.46 2.45
CA GLY A 25 2.01 39.72 2.49
C GLY A 25 2.12 38.75 3.68
N SER A 26 1.43 39.04 4.80
CA SER A 26 1.40 38.14 5.96
C SER A 26 0.32 37.06 5.86
N LEU A 27 -0.65 37.23 4.96
CA LEU A 27 -1.65 36.20 4.66
C LEU A 27 -1.15 35.17 3.65
N GLU A 28 0.01 35.39 3.01
CA GLU A 28 0.66 34.43 2.13
C GLU A 28 1.62 33.47 2.86
N GLU A 29 1.79 33.55 4.14
CA GLU A 29 2.20 32.37 4.89
C GLU A 29 1.02 31.39 4.89
N HIS A 30 0.90 30.69 3.78
CA HIS A 30 0.03 29.52 3.72
C HIS A 30 0.41 28.62 4.90
N PRO A 31 -0.50 28.39 5.88
CA PRO A 31 -0.26 27.41 6.94
C PRO A 31 -0.08 25.98 6.40
N LYS A 32 0.05 25.82 5.09
CA LYS A 32 0.27 24.59 4.34
C LYS A 32 1.71 24.38 3.85
N LYS A 33 2.59 25.34 3.95
CA LYS A 33 4.04 25.11 3.90
C LYS A 33 4.58 25.01 5.34
N VAL A 34 4.22 23.93 6.01
CA VAL A 34 5.05 23.47 7.11
C VAL A 34 6.39 23.11 6.44
N ASP A 35 7.43 23.86 6.75
CA ASP A 35 8.78 23.53 6.32
C ASP A 35 9.07 22.08 6.74
N ALA A 36 9.53 21.24 5.82
CA ALA A 36 9.82 19.85 6.12
C ALA A 36 10.80 19.71 7.29
N THR A 37 11.69 20.68 7.49
CA THR A 37 12.62 20.76 8.63
C THR A 37 11.92 21.06 9.96
N THR A 38 10.80 21.76 9.94
CA THR A 38 9.98 22.04 11.14
C THR A 38 9.07 20.88 11.50
N PHE A 39 8.72 20.04 10.53
CA PHE A 39 7.74 18.95 10.71
C PHE A 39 8.35 17.63 11.20
N MET A 40 9.67 17.50 11.25
CA MET A 40 10.37 16.33 11.79
C MET A 40 11.28 16.72 12.96
N ALA A 41 10.77 17.50 13.93
CA ALA A 41 11.55 18.02 15.02
C ALA A 41 11.92 16.95 16.08
N ASN A 42 11.27 15.79 16.06
CA ASN A 42 11.52 14.67 17.00
C ASN A 42 11.06 13.32 16.42
N ALA A 43 11.41 12.23 17.09
CA ALA A 43 11.07 10.86 16.66
C ALA A 43 9.57 10.65 16.42
N LYS A 44 8.69 11.20 17.26
CA LYS A 44 7.23 11.05 17.14
C LYS A 44 6.69 11.73 15.88
N GLU A 45 7.26 12.86 15.52
CA GLU A 45 6.87 13.56 14.28
C GLU A 45 7.35 12.80 13.06
N VAL A 46 8.59 12.27 13.07
CA VAL A 46 9.05 11.37 11.98
C VAL A 46 8.12 10.17 11.84
N GLU A 47 7.73 9.52 12.93
CA GLU A 47 6.74 8.42 12.90
C GLU A 47 5.40 8.86 12.29
N SER A 48 4.96 10.07 12.56
CA SER A 48 3.75 10.63 11.97
C SER A 48 3.86 10.77 10.45
N VAL A 49 5.03 11.17 9.95
CA VAL A 49 5.28 11.22 8.49
C VAL A 49 5.36 9.80 7.90
N ILE A 50 5.99 8.85 8.58
CA ILE A 50 6.01 7.44 8.15
C ILE A 50 4.57 6.88 8.05
N ASN A 51 3.67 7.26 8.95
CA ASN A 51 2.25 6.88 8.87
C ASN A 51 1.59 7.34 7.57
N SER A 52 2.08 8.40 6.93
CA SER A 52 1.59 8.84 5.63
C SER A 52 1.91 7.83 4.52
N ILE A 53 3.03 7.09 4.62
CA ILE A 53 3.36 6.01 3.69
C ILE A 53 2.33 4.87 3.82
N TYR A 54 2.07 4.41 5.05
CA TYR A 54 1.04 3.40 5.29
C TYR A 54 -0.34 3.86 4.83
N PHE A 55 -0.67 5.14 5.04
CA PHE A 55 -1.92 5.70 4.57
C PHE A 55 -2.04 5.60 3.04
N GLN A 56 -0.97 5.92 2.27
CA GLN A 56 -1.01 5.74 0.82
C GLN A 56 -1.23 4.27 0.44
N LEU A 57 -0.49 3.35 1.04
CA LEU A 57 -0.60 1.92 0.75
C LEU A 57 -1.99 1.35 1.07
N ARG A 58 -2.68 1.88 2.07
CA ARG A 58 -4.03 1.43 2.47
C ARG A 58 -5.17 2.03 1.66
N ARG A 59 -4.92 3.02 0.81
CA ARG A 59 -5.99 3.61 -0.03
C ARG A 59 -6.53 2.62 -1.05
N ASP A 60 -7.70 2.96 -1.61
CA ASP A 60 -8.34 2.19 -2.68
C ASP A 60 -7.41 1.86 -3.86
N PRO A 61 -6.61 2.83 -4.36
CA PRO A 61 -5.64 2.53 -5.41
C PRO A 61 -4.50 1.60 -4.97
N GLY A 62 -4.30 1.42 -3.67
CA GLY A 62 -3.33 0.52 -3.07
C GLY A 62 -3.95 -0.83 -2.68
N PHE A 63 -3.55 -1.32 -1.50
CA PHE A 63 -3.92 -2.64 -0.99
C PHE A 63 -5.36 -2.75 -0.48
N SER A 64 -6.12 -1.64 -0.37
CA SER A 64 -7.54 -1.75 -0.09
C SER A 64 -8.29 -2.43 -1.24
N ARG A 65 -7.92 -2.17 -2.51
CA ARG A 65 -8.65 -2.72 -3.64
C ARG A 65 -7.83 -2.92 -4.92
N TYR A 66 -7.26 -1.86 -5.50
CA TYR A 66 -6.83 -1.89 -6.90
C TYR A 66 -5.61 -2.76 -7.17
N LEU A 67 -4.60 -2.77 -6.30
CA LEU A 67 -3.44 -3.64 -6.46
C LEU A 67 -3.83 -5.10 -6.39
N ILE A 68 -4.73 -5.47 -5.45
CA ILE A 68 -5.21 -6.85 -5.32
C ILE A 68 -6.06 -7.23 -6.54
N VAL A 69 -6.97 -6.33 -6.95
CA VAL A 69 -7.79 -6.57 -8.16
C VAL A 69 -6.93 -6.74 -9.41
N LEU A 70 -5.85 -5.97 -9.52
CA LEU A 70 -4.93 -6.07 -10.66
C LEU A 70 -4.27 -7.46 -10.72
N GLU A 71 -3.79 -7.98 -9.60
CA GLU A 71 -3.15 -9.29 -9.55
C GLU A 71 -4.16 -10.44 -9.65
N GLU A 72 -5.23 -10.42 -8.87
CA GLU A 72 -6.27 -11.45 -8.91
C GLU A 72 -6.99 -11.49 -10.25
N GLY A 73 -7.18 -10.34 -10.88
CA GLY A 73 -7.78 -10.24 -12.21
C GLY A 73 -6.92 -10.78 -13.36
N LEU A 74 -5.64 -11.06 -13.12
CA LEU A 74 -4.76 -11.75 -14.07
C LEU A 74 -4.75 -13.26 -13.84
N ALA A 75 -5.28 -13.73 -12.71
CA ALA A 75 -5.38 -15.14 -12.40
C ALA A 75 -6.56 -15.78 -13.16
N ASP A 76 -6.36 -16.99 -13.64
CA ASP A 76 -7.32 -17.74 -14.46
C ASP A 76 -8.56 -18.26 -13.72
N TYR A 77 -8.63 -18.05 -12.40
CA TYR A 77 -9.78 -18.42 -11.56
C TYR A 77 -10.73 -17.25 -11.28
N CYS A 78 -10.37 -16.01 -11.60
CA CYS A 78 -11.18 -14.81 -11.39
C CYS A 78 -11.75 -14.25 -12.69
N ILE A 79 -13.00 -13.80 -12.63
CA ILE A 79 -13.69 -13.07 -13.71
C ILE A 79 -14.14 -11.72 -13.16
N GLY A 80 -13.84 -10.65 -13.90
CA GLY A 80 -14.27 -9.30 -13.55
C GLY A 80 -15.57 -8.89 -14.26
N ARG A 81 -16.35 -8.00 -13.66
CA ARG A 81 -17.56 -7.40 -14.25
C ARG A 81 -17.40 -5.89 -14.43
N GLY A 82 -17.92 -5.38 -15.54
CA GLY A 82 -17.96 -3.94 -15.82
C GLY A 82 -16.55 -3.34 -15.80
N ASN A 83 -16.31 -2.35 -14.96
CA ASN A 83 -15.01 -1.70 -14.82
C ASN A 83 -13.92 -2.61 -14.20
N TYR A 84 -14.31 -3.77 -13.68
CA TYR A 84 -13.42 -4.82 -13.19
C TYR A 84 -13.21 -5.93 -14.22
N ALA A 85 -13.86 -5.83 -15.39
CA ALA A 85 -13.54 -6.67 -16.54
C ALA A 85 -12.06 -6.45 -16.85
N THR A 86 -11.29 -7.49 -16.60
CA THR A 86 -9.86 -7.39 -16.51
C THR A 86 -9.20 -7.72 -17.84
N ALA A 87 -7.90 -7.55 -17.86
CA ALA A 87 -7.08 -8.02 -18.96
C ALA A 87 -7.32 -9.49 -19.33
N TYR A 88 -7.80 -10.32 -18.41
CA TYR A 88 -8.18 -11.71 -18.68
C TYR A 88 -9.37 -11.81 -19.67
N ASP A 89 -10.38 -10.96 -19.48
CA ASP A 89 -11.59 -10.97 -20.31
C ASP A 89 -11.40 -10.25 -21.65
N THR A 90 -10.58 -9.20 -21.67
CA THR A 90 -10.48 -8.25 -22.80
C THR A 90 -9.09 -8.15 -23.41
N GLY A 91 -8.10 -8.79 -22.81
CA GLY A 91 -6.68 -8.63 -23.11
C GLY A 91 -6.08 -7.33 -22.54
N LEU A 92 -4.77 -7.32 -22.44
CA LEU A 92 -4.01 -6.13 -22.00
C LEU A 92 -4.00 -5.10 -23.14
N THR A 93 -4.77 -4.04 -22.97
CA THR A 93 -4.76 -2.89 -23.89
C THR A 93 -4.33 -1.63 -23.17
N SER A 94 -3.73 -0.68 -23.88
CA SER A 94 -3.27 0.61 -23.31
C SER A 94 -4.39 1.44 -22.65
N GLY A 95 -5.65 1.16 -22.96
CA GLY A 95 -6.82 1.81 -22.36
C GLY A 95 -7.58 0.94 -21.34
N GLY A 96 -7.25 -0.34 -21.25
CA GLY A 96 -8.10 -1.34 -20.60
C GLY A 96 -7.85 -1.53 -19.10
N VAL A 97 -6.78 -0.97 -18.52
CA VAL A 97 -6.42 -1.22 -17.11
C VAL A 97 -6.46 0.08 -16.32
N GLY A 98 -7.67 0.62 -16.11
CA GLY A 98 -7.86 1.87 -15.37
C GLY A 98 -7.25 1.85 -13.96
N PHE A 99 -7.28 0.68 -13.29
CA PHE A 99 -6.68 0.50 -11.97
C PHE A 99 -5.16 0.57 -11.98
N SER A 100 -4.50 0.20 -13.07
CA SER A 100 -3.04 0.20 -13.19
C SER A 100 -2.46 1.59 -13.00
N LYS A 101 -3.06 2.63 -13.59
CA LYS A 101 -2.63 4.02 -13.45
C LYS A 101 -2.70 4.50 -12.00
N ASP A 102 -3.79 4.20 -11.33
CA ASP A 102 -4.01 4.68 -9.96
C ASP A 102 -3.14 3.91 -8.95
N SER A 103 -2.92 2.61 -9.18
CA SER A 103 -1.98 1.79 -8.40
C SER A 103 -0.54 2.24 -8.57
N TRP A 104 -0.11 2.53 -9.79
CA TRP A 104 1.17 3.15 -10.07
C TRP A 104 1.36 4.46 -9.29
N ALA A 105 0.38 5.35 -9.37
CA ALA A 105 0.47 6.65 -8.72
C ALA A 105 0.53 6.55 -7.19
N VAL A 106 -0.18 5.61 -6.58
CA VAL A 106 -0.16 5.45 -5.12
C VAL A 106 1.17 4.88 -4.62
N LEU A 107 1.79 3.96 -5.35
CA LEU A 107 3.11 3.42 -5.02
C LEU A 107 4.18 4.52 -5.11
N TYR A 108 4.16 5.34 -6.17
CA TYR A 108 5.09 6.47 -6.28
C TYR A 108 4.86 7.56 -5.23
N ARG A 109 3.62 7.77 -4.77
CA ARG A 109 3.39 8.66 -3.61
C ARG A 109 4.01 8.10 -2.34
N ALA A 110 3.89 6.80 -2.10
CA ALA A 110 4.54 6.14 -0.97
C ALA A 110 6.08 6.31 -1.03
N ILE A 111 6.68 6.09 -2.20
CA ILE A 111 8.11 6.32 -2.45
C ILE A 111 8.49 7.79 -2.21
N ARG A 112 7.68 8.75 -2.69
CA ARG A 112 7.94 10.17 -2.48
C ARG A 112 7.95 10.55 -1.00
N PHE A 113 7.00 10.03 -0.21
CA PHE A 113 7.00 10.26 1.24
C PHE A 113 8.25 9.66 1.89
N ALA A 114 8.65 8.44 1.50
CA ALA A 114 9.86 7.82 2.01
C ALA A 114 11.11 8.64 1.68
N ASN A 115 11.25 9.12 0.45
CA ASN A 115 12.37 9.95 0.03
C ASN A 115 12.42 11.28 0.80
N ASN A 116 11.28 11.94 1.02
CA ASN A 116 11.22 13.17 1.81
C ASN A 116 11.66 12.95 3.27
N ILE A 117 11.32 11.80 3.86
CA ILE A 117 11.76 11.44 5.21
C ILE A 117 13.28 11.24 5.23
N LEU A 118 13.82 10.47 4.28
CA LEU A 118 15.25 10.16 4.22
C LEU A 118 16.11 11.39 3.93
N ASP A 119 15.61 12.35 3.16
CA ASP A 119 16.26 13.62 2.90
C ASP A 119 16.34 14.49 4.16
N GLY A 120 15.29 14.52 4.98
CA GLY A 120 15.18 15.42 6.12
C GLY A 120 15.59 14.84 7.48
N ILE A 121 15.56 13.52 7.65
CA ILE A 121 15.71 12.87 8.99
C ILE A 121 17.08 13.11 9.63
N GLY A 122 18.12 13.35 8.83
CA GLY A 122 19.46 13.65 9.32
C GLY A 122 19.56 14.92 10.17
N ASN A 123 18.59 15.84 10.06
CA ASN A 123 18.51 17.07 10.82
C ASN A 123 17.69 16.94 12.11
N THR A 124 17.03 15.78 12.32
CA THR A 124 16.22 15.54 13.51
C THR A 124 17.10 15.09 14.67
N PRO A 125 16.95 15.66 15.87
CA PRO A 125 17.71 15.25 17.04
C PRO A 125 17.21 13.90 17.56
N LEU A 126 17.81 12.82 17.07
CA LEU A 126 17.48 11.44 17.38
C LEU A 126 18.67 10.75 18.04
N SER A 127 18.40 9.82 18.95
CA SER A 127 19.41 8.82 19.32
C SER A 127 19.75 7.92 18.12
N GLN A 128 20.92 7.31 18.13
CA GLN A 128 21.36 6.42 17.04
C GLN A 128 20.36 5.27 16.82
N GLN A 129 19.78 4.75 17.89
CA GLN A 129 18.79 3.67 17.80
C GLN A 129 17.48 4.13 17.19
N GLU A 130 16.97 5.32 17.56
CA GLU A 130 15.78 5.90 16.93
C GLU A 130 16.02 6.17 15.45
N TYR A 131 17.15 6.78 15.12
CA TYR A 131 17.55 7.02 13.72
C TYR A 131 17.58 5.72 12.92
N ASN A 132 18.24 4.68 13.44
CA ASN A 132 18.34 3.39 12.76
C ASN A 132 16.97 2.74 12.56
N ASN A 133 16.12 2.75 13.58
CA ASN A 133 14.78 2.16 13.51
C ASN A 133 13.89 2.91 12.49
N LEU A 134 13.88 4.23 12.54
CA LEU A 134 13.02 5.06 11.67
C LEU A 134 13.48 5.01 10.21
N THR A 135 14.79 5.08 9.97
CA THR A 135 15.35 4.92 8.61
C THR A 135 15.17 3.49 8.10
N GLY A 136 15.34 2.48 8.94
CA GLY A 136 15.11 1.08 8.60
C GLY A 136 13.67 0.84 8.18
N GLU A 137 12.69 1.37 8.91
CA GLU A 137 11.28 1.28 8.55
C GLU A 137 10.95 2.03 7.26
N THR A 138 11.47 3.25 7.11
CA THR A 138 11.25 4.07 5.91
C THR A 138 11.79 3.40 4.65
N ARG A 139 13.02 2.86 4.72
CA ARG A 139 13.65 2.13 3.62
C ARG A 139 12.92 0.83 3.30
N PHE A 140 12.48 0.09 4.32
CA PHE A 140 11.63 -1.09 4.11
C PHE A 140 10.37 -0.75 3.31
N LEU A 141 9.65 0.29 3.69
CA LEU A 141 8.41 0.69 3.01
C LEU A 141 8.67 1.19 1.58
N ARG A 142 9.79 1.87 1.35
CA ARG A 142 10.23 2.27 0.01
C ARG A 142 10.55 1.06 -0.86
N ALA A 143 11.33 0.14 -0.35
CA ALA A 143 11.65 -1.12 -1.01
C ALA A 143 10.41 -1.95 -1.31
N PHE A 144 9.48 -2.02 -0.36
CA PHE A 144 8.19 -2.70 -0.54
C PHE A 144 7.38 -2.07 -1.68
N ALA A 145 7.31 -0.73 -1.77
CA ALA A 145 6.63 -0.08 -2.89
C ALA A 145 7.33 -0.33 -4.24
N TYR A 146 8.67 -0.34 -4.29
CA TYR A 146 9.42 -0.67 -5.50
C TYR A 146 9.29 -2.13 -5.91
N SER A 147 9.22 -3.07 -4.96
CA SER A 147 9.02 -4.49 -5.28
C SER A 147 7.69 -4.72 -6.01
N TRP A 148 6.62 -4.02 -5.59
CA TRP A 148 5.33 -4.06 -6.26
C TRP A 148 5.37 -3.38 -7.64
N LEU A 149 6.12 -2.29 -7.80
CA LEU A 149 6.33 -1.65 -9.10
C LEU A 149 7.07 -2.58 -10.05
N ALA A 150 8.19 -3.17 -9.62
CA ALA A 150 8.99 -4.07 -10.46
C ALA A 150 8.20 -5.31 -10.85
N ARG A 151 7.46 -5.92 -9.92
CA ARG A 151 6.63 -7.11 -10.17
C ARG A 151 5.57 -6.86 -11.24
N ASN A 152 4.89 -5.73 -11.19
CA ASN A 152 3.74 -5.46 -12.05
C ASN A 152 4.10 -4.74 -13.36
N TRP A 153 5.21 -3.97 -13.40
CA TRP A 153 5.57 -3.15 -14.57
C TRP A 153 7.00 -3.36 -15.07
N GLY A 154 7.79 -4.22 -14.42
CA GLY A 154 9.19 -4.46 -14.80
C GLY A 154 10.06 -3.24 -14.62
N ALA A 155 10.69 -2.76 -15.69
CA ALA A 155 11.47 -1.53 -15.70
C ALA A 155 10.59 -0.30 -15.39
N VAL A 156 11.00 0.50 -14.40
CA VAL A 156 10.26 1.68 -13.92
C VAL A 156 11.19 2.86 -13.65
N PRO A 157 10.73 4.12 -13.69
CA PRO A 157 11.53 5.26 -13.29
C PRO A 157 11.98 5.15 -11.83
N PHE A 158 13.26 5.38 -11.57
CA PHE A 158 13.83 5.28 -10.22
C PHE A 158 14.01 6.66 -9.59
N PHE A 159 13.50 6.81 -8.37
CA PHE A 159 13.59 8.01 -7.56
C PHE A 159 14.04 7.67 -6.14
N ASP A 160 15.11 8.30 -5.71
CA ASP A 160 15.58 8.32 -4.32
C ASP A 160 15.57 9.74 -3.76
N GLU A 161 16.07 9.94 -2.55
CA GLU A 161 16.14 11.23 -1.89
C GLU A 161 17.02 12.24 -2.60
N GLN A 162 17.99 11.79 -3.42
CA GLN A 162 18.91 12.67 -4.13
C GLN A 162 18.34 13.18 -5.47
N ASN A 163 17.43 12.42 -6.08
CA ASN A 163 16.97 12.68 -7.44
C ASN A 163 15.44 12.81 -7.58
N MET A 164 14.70 12.82 -6.48
CA MET A 164 13.23 12.80 -6.45
C MET A 164 12.55 14.00 -7.10
N ASN A 165 13.30 15.05 -7.45
CA ASN A 165 12.80 16.25 -8.11
C ASN A 165 13.07 16.26 -9.62
N ASP A 166 13.78 15.27 -10.15
CA ASP A 166 14.00 15.08 -11.57
C ASP A 166 12.86 14.26 -12.19
N PHE A 167 11.83 14.95 -12.71
CA PHE A 167 10.64 14.30 -13.25
C PHE A 167 10.83 13.74 -14.68
N ASN A 168 11.99 13.91 -15.30
CA ASN A 168 12.25 13.53 -16.69
C ASN A 168 13.10 12.24 -16.78
N LYS A 169 12.83 11.27 -15.93
CA LYS A 169 13.60 10.03 -15.86
C LYS A 169 13.08 8.95 -16.80
N PRO A 170 13.98 8.30 -17.54
CA PRO A 170 13.64 7.08 -18.27
C PRO A 170 13.34 5.95 -17.29
N ARG A 171 12.84 4.84 -17.80
CA ARG A 171 12.71 3.60 -17.02
C ARG A 171 14.09 3.07 -16.69
N THR A 172 14.31 2.75 -15.44
CA THR A 172 15.49 2.03 -14.93
C THR A 172 15.27 0.53 -15.21
N PRO A 173 16.28 -0.22 -15.64
CA PRO A 173 16.16 -1.66 -15.86
C PRO A 173 15.63 -2.38 -14.63
N GLU A 174 14.79 -3.39 -14.85
CA GLU A 174 14.17 -4.17 -13.77
C GLU A 174 15.19 -4.77 -12.81
N ALA A 175 16.30 -5.30 -13.34
CA ALA A 175 17.38 -5.87 -12.54
C ALA A 175 17.98 -4.87 -11.54
N ASP A 176 18.11 -3.60 -11.95
CA ASP A 176 18.63 -2.55 -11.08
C ASP A 176 17.62 -2.17 -9.99
N ILE A 177 16.32 -2.23 -10.31
CA ILE A 177 15.25 -2.02 -9.31
C ILE A 177 15.27 -3.16 -8.29
N TRP A 178 15.37 -4.43 -8.72
CA TRP A 178 15.49 -5.55 -7.78
C TRP A 178 16.74 -5.49 -6.92
N LYS A 179 17.87 -5.09 -7.52
CA LYS A 179 19.08 -4.84 -6.74
C LYS A 179 18.86 -3.79 -5.66
N PHE A 180 18.23 -2.66 -6.00
CA PHE A 180 17.91 -1.62 -5.03
C PHE A 180 16.99 -2.14 -3.92
N VAL A 181 15.96 -2.91 -4.24
CA VAL A 181 15.05 -3.51 -3.24
C VAL A 181 15.81 -4.41 -2.28
N ILE A 182 16.75 -5.20 -2.78
CA ILE A 182 17.61 -6.08 -1.96
C ILE A 182 18.50 -5.26 -1.03
N ASP A 183 19.18 -4.24 -1.55
CA ASP A 183 20.08 -3.38 -0.76
C ASP A 183 19.31 -2.63 0.35
N GLU A 184 18.11 -2.13 0.06
CA GLU A 184 17.22 -1.48 1.04
C GLU A 184 16.72 -2.47 2.10
N ALA A 185 16.37 -3.69 1.68
CA ALA A 185 15.92 -4.75 2.59
C ALA A 185 17.06 -5.20 3.52
N ASP A 186 18.31 -5.28 3.03
CA ASP A 186 19.49 -5.55 3.85
C ASP A 186 19.73 -4.47 4.89
N TYR A 187 19.63 -3.20 4.49
CA TYR A 187 19.71 -2.09 5.44
C TYR A 187 18.62 -2.19 6.50
N ALA A 188 17.38 -2.43 6.09
CA ALA A 188 16.26 -2.57 7.00
C ALA A 188 16.44 -3.75 7.96
N ALA A 189 16.89 -4.92 7.47
CA ALA A 189 17.14 -6.09 8.30
C ALA A 189 18.24 -5.86 9.34
N SER A 190 19.21 -4.99 9.04
CA SER A 190 20.30 -4.64 9.95
C SER A 190 19.91 -3.62 11.02
N ASN A 191 18.88 -2.82 10.77
CA ASN A 191 18.51 -1.68 11.60
C ASN A 191 17.13 -1.80 12.29
N LEU A 192 16.27 -2.69 11.82
CA LEU A 192 14.97 -2.95 12.45
C LEU A 192 15.11 -3.91 13.64
N PRO A 193 14.26 -3.75 14.66
CA PRO A 193 14.23 -4.68 15.80
C PRO A 193 13.70 -6.06 15.37
N GLU A 194 14.08 -7.09 16.11
CA GLU A 194 13.58 -8.46 15.88
C GLU A 194 12.07 -8.58 16.11
N VAL A 195 11.56 -7.83 17.08
CA VAL A 195 10.11 -7.75 17.35
C VAL A 195 9.62 -6.42 16.82
N ALA A 196 8.59 -6.47 15.99
CA ALA A 196 7.96 -5.26 15.47
C ALA A 196 7.49 -4.34 16.61
N LYS A 197 7.70 -3.04 16.48
CA LYS A 197 7.31 -2.03 17.47
C LYS A 197 5.80 -2.04 17.76
N ALA A 198 5.00 -2.37 16.77
CA ALA A 198 3.55 -2.48 16.87
C ALA A 198 3.01 -3.36 15.73
N ALA A 199 1.79 -3.83 15.88
CA ALA A 199 1.06 -4.58 14.85
C ALA A 199 1.02 -3.80 13.51
N GLY A 200 1.42 -4.44 12.42
CA GLY A 200 1.51 -3.84 11.09
C GLY A 200 2.77 -3.00 10.84
N ARG A 201 3.73 -2.94 11.78
CA ARG A 201 5.06 -2.39 11.56
C ARG A 201 6.05 -3.49 11.16
N PRO A 202 7.06 -3.19 10.36
CA PRO A 202 8.05 -4.21 9.99
C PRO A 202 9.00 -4.53 11.14
N SER A 203 9.40 -5.77 11.18
CA SER A 203 10.51 -6.26 11.99
C SER A 203 11.73 -6.55 11.10
N ARG A 204 12.86 -6.90 11.69
CA ARG A 204 14.00 -7.48 10.99
C ARG A 204 13.57 -8.62 10.05
N TYR A 205 12.67 -9.47 10.51
CA TYR A 205 12.22 -10.63 9.72
C TYR A 205 11.30 -10.24 8.57
N ALA A 206 10.54 -9.15 8.68
CA ALA A 206 9.82 -8.59 7.55
C ALA A 206 10.77 -8.14 6.44
N ALA A 207 11.87 -7.50 6.81
CA ALA A 207 12.90 -7.10 5.85
C ALA A 207 13.60 -8.30 5.20
N LEU A 208 13.90 -9.34 5.97
CA LEU A 208 14.47 -10.61 5.44
C LEU A 208 13.46 -11.32 4.50
N ALA A 209 12.17 -11.28 4.79
CA ALA A 209 11.14 -11.83 3.91
C ALA A 209 11.06 -11.06 2.58
N LEU A 210 11.09 -9.72 2.63
CA LEU A 210 11.16 -8.88 1.42
C LEU A 210 12.43 -9.15 0.62
N LYS A 211 13.59 -9.29 1.29
CA LYS A 211 14.85 -9.69 0.64
C LYS A 211 14.72 -11.04 -0.04
N THR A 212 14.15 -12.03 0.65
CA THR A 212 13.94 -13.37 0.09
C THR A 212 13.14 -13.30 -1.21
N GLU A 213 12.03 -12.60 -1.20
CA GLU A 213 11.18 -12.42 -2.38
C GLU A 213 11.92 -11.68 -3.50
N ALA A 214 12.59 -10.57 -3.21
CA ALA A 214 13.33 -9.79 -4.18
C ALA A 214 14.48 -10.61 -4.82
N CYS A 215 15.18 -11.41 -4.02
CA CYS A 215 16.24 -12.32 -4.51
C CYS A 215 15.67 -13.40 -5.44
N LEU A 216 14.46 -13.94 -5.15
CA LEU A 216 13.81 -14.90 -6.06
C LEU A 216 13.49 -14.26 -7.42
N TYR A 217 12.94 -13.05 -7.44
CA TYR A 217 12.68 -12.32 -8.69
C TYR A 217 13.98 -11.95 -9.44
N ALA A 218 15.04 -11.66 -8.71
CA ALA A 218 16.35 -11.34 -9.29
C ALA A 218 17.16 -12.59 -9.74
N GLY A 219 16.65 -13.81 -9.49
CA GLY A 219 17.38 -15.06 -9.79
C GLY A 219 18.55 -15.35 -8.83
N ARG A 220 18.62 -14.65 -7.69
CA ARG A 220 19.68 -14.80 -6.67
C ARG A 220 19.25 -15.83 -5.61
N TYR A 221 19.10 -17.08 -6.04
CA TYR A 221 18.47 -18.14 -5.24
C TYR A 221 19.23 -18.50 -3.95
N GLU A 222 20.56 -18.43 -3.97
CA GLU A 222 21.39 -18.71 -2.78
C GLU A 222 21.11 -17.68 -1.68
N GLU A 223 21.10 -16.40 -2.03
CA GLU A 223 20.82 -15.32 -1.09
C GLU A 223 19.37 -15.35 -0.59
N ALA A 224 18.42 -15.76 -1.45
CA ALA A 224 17.05 -15.99 -1.05
C ALA A 224 16.96 -17.09 0.02
N ALA A 225 17.68 -18.21 -0.19
CA ALA A 225 17.72 -19.32 0.75
C ALA A 225 18.37 -18.92 2.09
N GLU A 226 19.45 -18.13 2.06
CA GLU A 226 20.09 -17.60 3.26
C GLU A 226 19.14 -16.71 4.07
N ALA A 227 18.49 -15.75 3.42
CA ALA A 227 17.56 -14.84 4.08
C ALA A 227 16.35 -15.59 4.68
N ALA A 228 15.76 -16.53 3.94
CA ALA A 228 14.70 -17.40 4.43
C ALA A 228 15.17 -18.29 5.60
N GLY A 229 16.40 -18.83 5.51
CA GLY A 229 17.02 -19.64 6.56
C GLY A 229 17.14 -18.89 7.89
N LEU A 230 17.45 -17.59 7.85
CA LEU A 230 17.49 -16.74 9.06
C LEU A 230 16.09 -16.58 9.69
N ILE A 231 15.03 -16.50 8.89
CA ILE A 231 13.66 -16.45 9.42
C ILE A 231 13.28 -17.78 10.06
N ILE A 232 13.52 -18.88 9.37
CA ILE A 232 13.18 -20.23 9.84
C ILE A 232 13.95 -20.56 11.13
N SER A 233 15.27 -20.28 11.16
CA SER A 233 16.13 -20.58 12.31
C SER A 233 15.79 -19.74 13.55
N SER A 234 15.11 -18.61 13.37
CA SER A 234 14.64 -17.77 14.49
C SER A 234 13.56 -18.44 15.34
N LYS A 235 12.84 -19.41 14.79
CA LYS A 235 11.71 -20.12 15.39
C LYS A 235 10.59 -19.19 15.92
N ARG A 236 10.53 -17.96 15.40
CA ARG A 236 9.52 -16.98 15.78
C ARG A 236 8.20 -17.18 15.04
N TYR A 237 8.26 -17.84 13.91
CA TYR A 237 7.13 -18.09 13.04
C TYR A 237 6.92 -19.60 12.89
N SER A 238 5.69 -20.01 12.80
CA SER A 238 5.31 -21.40 12.60
C SER A 238 4.00 -21.46 11.83
N LEU A 239 3.82 -22.51 11.05
CA LEU A 239 2.56 -22.74 10.37
C LEU A 239 1.47 -23.03 11.41
N VAL A 240 0.27 -22.52 11.15
CA VAL A 240 -0.94 -22.88 11.90
C VAL A 240 -1.39 -24.26 11.44
N GLU A 241 -1.57 -25.18 12.36
CA GLU A 241 -2.05 -26.52 12.05
C GLU A 241 -3.53 -26.49 11.64
N VAL A 242 -3.82 -27.05 10.46
CA VAL A 242 -5.16 -27.13 9.90
C VAL A 242 -5.56 -28.60 9.78
N GLY A 243 -6.44 -29.07 10.65
CA GLY A 243 -6.98 -30.43 10.65
C GLY A 243 -8.36 -30.52 10.01
N LYS A 244 -9.12 -29.44 9.94
CA LYS A 244 -10.43 -29.30 9.29
C LYS A 244 -10.58 -27.94 8.63
N ALA A 245 -11.54 -27.80 7.72
CA ALA A 245 -11.73 -26.59 6.93
C ALA A 245 -11.92 -25.32 7.79
N ASP A 246 -12.66 -25.42 8.91
CA ASP A 246 -12.93 -24.25 9.75
C ASP A 246 -11.69 -23.74 10.51
N ASP A 247 -10.62 -24.53 10.63
CA ASP A 247 -9.36 -24.07 11.26
C ASP A 247 -8.70 -22.95 10.46
N PHE A 248 -9.00 -22.82 9.16
CA PHE A 248 -8.58 -21.65 8.38
C PHE A 248 -9.16 -20.31 8.85
N LEU A 249 -10.20 -20.31 9.70
CA LEU A 249 -10.68 -19.10 10.34
C LEU A 249 -9.64 -18.47 11.28
N ASP A 250 -8.74 -19.25 11.81
CA ASP A 250 -7.64 -18.78 12.66
C ASP A 250 -6.58 -18.00 11.82
N LEU A 251 -6.54 -18.26 10.51
CA LEU A 251 -5.67 -17.54 9.57
C LEU A 251 -6.38 -16.37 8.87
N TYR A 252 -7.59 -16.60 8.38
CA TYR A 252 -8.30 -15.69 7.47
C TYR A 252 -9.62 -15.15 8.05
N GLY A 253 -9.98 -15.57 9.24
CA GLY A 253 -11.20 -15.14 9.91
C GLY A 253 -11.16 -13.70 10.40
N HIS A 254 -12.32 -13.13 10.68
CA HIS A 254 -12.47 -11.77 11.17
C HIS A 254 -11.87 -11.55 12.57
N THR A 255 -11.56 -12.61 13.29
CA THR A 255 -10.90 -12.61 14.60
C THR A 255 -9.40 -12.90 14.51
N ALA A 256 -8.90 -13.32 13.34
CA ALA A 256 -7.49 -13.57 13.14
C ALA A 256 -6.69 -12.26 13.32
N ASN A 257 -5.81 -12.24 14.32
CA ASN A 257 -4.94 -11.11 14.61
C ASN A 257 -3.58 -11.65 15.02
N ALA A 258 -2.54 -11.25 14.29
CA ALA A 258 -1.15 -11.58 14.60
C ALA A 258 -0.94 -13.09 14.79
N THR A 259 -1.28 -13.89 13.77
CA THR A 259 -1.09 -15.33 13.79
C THR A 259 0.40 -15.68 13.79
N SER A 260 0.73 -16.92 14.14
CA SER A 260 2.12 -17.39 14.13
C SER A 260 2.76 -17.42 12.73
N GLU A 261 1.99 -17.30 11.65
CA GLU A 261 2.48 -17.25 10.28
C GLU A 261 2.77 -15.82 9.80
N GLU A 262 2.19 -14.79 10.42
CA GLU A 262 2.29 -13.42 9.95
C GLU A 262 3.65 -12.79 10.23
N ILE A 263 4.45 -12.57 9.18
CA ILE A 263 5.73 -11.89 9.25
C ILE A 263 5.56 -10.37 9.12
N PHE A 264 4.73 -9.94 8.16
CA PHE A 264 4.39 -8.55 7.93
C PHE A 264 3.03 -8.45 7.25
N TYR A 265 2.24 -7.46 7.64
CA TYR A 265 0.95 -7.16 7.03
C TYR A 265 0.62 -5.67 7.10
N ILE A 266 -0.17 -5.22 6.15
CA ILE A 266 -0.73 -3.87 6.18
C ILE A 266 -2.04 -3.92 6.96
N LYS A 267 -2.06 -3.26 8.12
CA LYS A 267 -3.21 -3.28 9.02
C LYS A 267 -4.36 -2.44 8.50
N PHE A 268 -5.52 -3.07 8.37
CA PHE A 268 -6.80 -2.41 8.16
C PHE A 268 -7.63 -2.44 9.43
N ASN A 269 -8.38 -1.39 9.71
CA ASN A 269 -9.23 -1.30 10.88
C ASN A 269 -10.57 -0.65 10.49
N ARG A 270 -11.66 -1.35 10.77
CA ARG A 270 -13.02 -0.88 10.49
C ARG A 270 -13.33 0.43 11.22
N ASP A 271 -12.90 0.55 12.46
CA ASP A 271 -13.19 1.71 13.32
C ASP A 271 -12.50 2.99 12.84
N SER A 272 -11.40 2.87 12.12
CA SER A 272 -10.69 3.99 11.50
C SER A 272 -11.18 4.32 10.08
N GLY A 273 -12.26 3.69 9.62
CA GLY A 273 -12.78 3.86 8.25
C GLY A 273 -11.90 3.24 7.15
N SER A 274 -10.87 2.50 7.55
CA SER A 274 -9.95 1.84 6.64
C SER A 274 -10.35 0.37 6.51
N THR A 275 -11.00 0.02 5.41
CA THR A 275 -11.48 -1.34 5.12
C THR A 275 -10.82 -1.89 3.88
N ILE A 276 -10.71 -3.21 3.80
CA ILE A 276 -10.33 -3.90 2.56
C ILE A 276 -11.57 -3.95 1.66
N ALA A 277 -11.65 -3.00 0.71
CA ALA A 277 -12.77 -2.93 -0.22
C ALA A 277 -12.84 -4.16 -1.16
N TYR A 278 -11.71 -4.82 -1.40
CA TYR A 278 -11.64 -6.06 -2.18
C TYR A 278 -12.60 -7.15 -1.65
N MET A 279 -12.69 -7.31 -0.34
CA MET A 279 -13.59 -8.28 0.28
C MET A 279 -15.06 -8.06 -0.10
N TYR A 280 -15.46 -6.80 -0.34
CA TYR A 280 -16.82 -6.49 -0.77
C TYR A 280 -17.06 -6.79 -2.25
N LEU A 281 -16.01 -6.78 -3.06
CA LEU A 281 -16.10 -7.09 -4.48
C LEU A 281 -16.27 -8.59 -4.74
N CYS A 282 -15.78 -9.43 -3.83
CA CYS A 282 -15.80 -10.89 -3.96
C CYS A 282 -17.04 -11.53 -3.33
N LYS A 283 -17.81 -10.80 -2.52
CA LYS A 283 -19.01 -11.34 -1.87
C LYS A 283 -20.23 -11.13 -2.73
N PRO A 284 -21.04 -12.19 -2.96
CA PRO A 284 -22.28 -12.06 -3.70
C PRO A 284 -23.34 -11.34 -2.88
N ASN A 285 -24.19 -10.58 -3.55
CA ASN A 285 -25.49 -10.24 -3.03
C ASN A 285 -26.32 -11.54 -2.88
N PRO A 286 -26.91 -11.91 -1.72
CA PRO A 286 -27.41 -11.06 -0.64
C PRO A 286 -26.51 -10.98 0.61
N PHE A 287 -25.32 -11.57 0.61
CA PHE A 287 -24.47 -11.59 1.80
C PHE A 287 -23.88 -10.23 2.18
N VAL A 288 -23.78 -9.33 1.21
CA VAL A 288 -23.36 -7.95 1.43
C VAL A 288 -24.36 -7.05 0.72
N ASN A 289 -25.06 -6.23 1.44
CA ASN A 289 -26.01 -5.25 0.91
C ASN A 289 -25.30 -4.05 0.24
N MET A 290 -24.29 -4.33 -0.60
CA MET A 290 -23.35 -3.36 -1.17
C MET A 290 -23.26 -3.41 -2.69
N GLY A 291 -24.28 -3.88 -3.37
CA GLY A 291 -24.34 -3.82 -4.83
C GLY A 291 -23.77 -5.06 -5.54
N ALA A 292 -23.44 -4.92 -6.81
CA ALA A 292 -23.00 -6.02 -7.65
C ALA A 292 -21.58 -6.47 -7.30
N VAL A 293 -21.34 -7.78 -7.32
CA VAL A 293 -20.00 -8.38 -7.23
C VAL A 293 -19.14 -7.89 -8.38
N GLY A 294 -17.97 -7.33 -8.09
CA GLY A 294 -17.04 -6.84 -9.10
C GLY A 294 -16.15 -7.94 -9.68
N ILE A 295 -15.71 -8.86 -8.84
CA ILE A 295 -14.89 -10.01 -9.20
C ILE A 295 -15.51 -11.26 -8.60
N TYR A 296 -15.55 -12.34 -9.36
CA TYR A 296 -16.11 -13.62 -8.94
C TYR A 296 -15.46 -14.77 -9.68
N THR A 297 -15.63 -15.98 -9.14
CA THR A 297 -15.22 -17.22 -9.79
C THR A 297 -16.45 -17.88 -10.41
N ASP A 298 -16.43 -18.14 -11.71
CA ASP A 298 -17.48 -18.91 -12.38
C ASP A 298 -17.16 -20.40 -12.31
N TYR A 299 -17.80 -21.09 -11.36
CA TYR A 299 -17.59 -22.53 -11.16
C TYR A 299 -17.86 -23.35 -12.42
N GLN A 300 -18.83 -22.96 -13.24
CA GLN A 300 -19.21 -23.74 -14.42
C GLN A 300 -18.19 -23.63 -15.54
N LYS A 301 -17.44 -22.53 -15.60
CA LYS A 301 -16.45 -22.24 -16.64
C LYS A 301 -15.02 -22.51 -16.19
N ASN A 302 -14.76 -22.48 -14.89
CA ASN A 302 -13.41 -22.63 -14.37
C ASN A 302 -13.05 -24.09 -14.16
N LYS A 303 -12.26 -24.64 -15.09
CA LYS A 303 -11.81 -26.04 -15.04
C LYS A 303 -10.92 -26.34 -13.84
N PHE A 304 -10.12 -25.37 -13.39
CA PHE A 304 -9.30 -25.54 -12.18
C PHE A 304 -10.17 -25.85 -10.97
N ILE A 305 -11.19 -25.04 -10.75
CA ILE A 305 -12.14 -25.22 -9.64
C ILE A 305 -12.93 -26.52 -9.79
N GLN A 306 -13.36 -26.87 -11.01
CA GLN A 306 -14.10 -28.11 -11.27
C GLN A 306 -13.28 -29.37 -10.96
N ASN A 307 -11.98 -29.31 -11.25
CA ASN A 307 -11.03 -30.42 -11.07
C ASN A 307 -10.33 -30.42 -9.71
N TRP A 308 -10.55 -29.40 -8.87
CA TRP A 308 -9.93 -29.35 -7.55
C TRP A 308 -10.49 -30.45 -6.65
N ASP A 309 -9.61 -31.14 -5.92
CA ASP A 309 -10.01 -32.17 -4.98
C ASP A 309 -10.95 -31.59 -3.92
N GLN A 310 -12.17 -32.14 -3.88
CA GLN A 310 -13.19 -31.69 -2.92
C GLN A 310 -12.87 -32.11 -1.47
N ASN A 311 -11.91 -33.01 -1.25
CA ASN A 311 -11.39 -33.37 0.06
C ASN A 311 -10.29 -32.41 0.54
N ASP A 312 -9.76 -31.53 -0.34
CA ASP A 312 -8.84 -30.49 0.07
C ASP A 312 -9.54 -29.52 1.02
N LEU A 313 -8.97 -29.34 2.20
CA LEU A 313 -9.55 -28.47 3.24
C LEU A 313 -9.66 -27.02 2.76
N ARG A 314 -8.77 -26.57 1.86
CA ARG A 314 -8.81 -25.23 1.24
C ARG A 314 -10.02 -25.09 0.32
N TYR A 315 -10.36 -26.14 -0.44
CA TYR A 315 -11.58 -26.18 -1.24
C TYR A 315 -12.82 -26.05 -0.34
N GLN A 316 -12.88 -26.85 0.71
CA GLN A 316 -14.01 -26.88 1.65
C GLN A 316 -14.17 -25.53 2.38
N PHE A 317 -13.08 -24.88 2.75
CA PHE A 317 -13.08 -23.57 3.39
C PHE A 317 -13.39 -22.44 2.41
N GLY A 318 -12.67 -22.38 1.28
CA GLY A 318 -12.66 -21.24 0.36
C GLY A 318 -13.86 -21.18 -0.58
N LEU A 319 -14.49 -22.33 -0.86
CA LEU A 319 -15.56 -22.42 -1.86
C LEU A 319 -16.85 -22.88 -1.21
N TYR A 320 -17.91 -22.14 -1.42
CA TYR A 320 -19.26 -22.60 -1.11
C TYR A 320 -20.16 -22.49 -2.33
N LYS A 321 -21.09 -23.43 -2.46
CA LYS A 321 -22.01 -23.51 -3.58
C LYS A 321 -23.33 -22.85 -3.20
N GLN A 322 -23.75 -21.84 -3.92
CA GLN A 322 -25.06 -21.25 -3.76
C GLN A 322 -25.88 -21.41 -5.04
N THR A 323 -27.10 -21.86 -4.89
CA THR A 323 -28.09 -21.83 -5.97
C THR A 323 -28.81 -20.49 -5.97
N GLN A 324 -28.65 -19.73 -7.03
CA GLN A 324 -29.47 -18.57 -7.30
C GLN A 324 -30.17 -18.81 -8.65
N ASN A 325 -31.50 -18.84 -8.65
CA ASN A 325 -32.30 -19.12 -9.85
C ASN A 325 -31.92 -20.42 -10.59
N GLY A 326 -31.57 -21.48 -9.86
CA GLY A 326 -31.20 -22.77 -10.43
C GLY A 326 -29.77 -22.85 -10.99
N THR A 327 -28.99 -21.79 -10.92
CA THR A 327 -27.57 -21.79 -11.33
C THR A 327 -26.69 -21.97 -10.10
N LEU A 328 -25.80 -22.95 -10.15
CA LEU A 328 -24.84 -23.22 -9.09
C LEU A 328 -23.61 -22.32 -9.28
N ASN A 329 -23.42 -21.38 -8.40
CA ASN A 329 -22.23 -20.54 -8.37
C ASN A 329 -21.33 -20.97 -7.20
N ALA A 330 -20.06 -21.23 -7.49
CA ALA A 330 -19.05 -21.32 -6.45
C ALA A 330 -18.58 -19.91 -6.10
N LEU A 331 -18.53 -19.65 -4.81
CA LEU A 331 -18.18 -18.34 -4.27
C LEU A 331 -17.01 -18.54 -3.33
N THR A 332 -16.04 -17.67 -3.39
CA THR A 332 -15.01 -17.59 -2.34
C THR A 332 -15.65 -17.06 -1.06
N LYS A 333 -15.39 -17.72 0.05
CA LYS A 333 -15.84 -17.27 1.38
C LYS A 333 -15.18 -15.98 1.80
#